data_99923c52b42a448ba5627432b4aba30c
#
_entry.id   99923c52b42a448ba5627432b4aba30c
#
_cell.length_a   1.000
_cell.length_b   1.000
_cell.length_c   1.000
_cell.angle_alpha   90.00
_cell.angle_beta   90.00
_cell.angle_gamma   90.00
#
_symmetry.space_group_name_H-M   'P 1'
#
loop_
_entity.id
_entity.type
_entity.pdbx_description
1 polymer ?
#
loop_
_entity_poly.entity_id
_entity_poly.type
_entity_poly.pdbx_seq_one_letter_code
_entity_poly.pdbx_strand_id
1 'polypeptide(L)'
;MRSLSKMFVAVLVAGTALTALPAMTGCYGAEGALIIEDSPPPLRSEVVVERPGFVWIHGHWTRPGSSWVWQPGYYERARPSAVYVEGRWERRGRGHVWVEGGWRSRGHVTVRDRR
;
A
#
# COMPACT_ATOMS: atom_id res chain seq x y z
N MET A 1 50.98 29.17 56.95
CA MET A 1 49.74 29.72 57.52
C MET A 1 49.00 30.48 56.47
N ARG A 2 47.77 30.23 56.37
CA ARG A 2 46.74 30.75 55.51
C ARG A 2 46.51 29.92 54.26
N SER A 3 45.69 28.95 54.46
CA SER A 3 44.95 28.20 53.43
C SER A 3 44.03 29.15 52.71
N LEU A 4 44.23 29.31 51.43
CA LEU A 4 43.27 29.92 50.53
C LEU A 4 42.61 28.79 49.76
N SER A 5 41.45 28.40 50.26
CA SER A 5 40.53 27.55 49.54
C SER A 5 40.13 28.21 48.24
N LYS A 6 40.62 27.70 47.13
CA LYS A 6 40.10 28.06 45.84
C LYS A 6 38.88 27.16 45.56
N MET A 7 37.71 27.73 45.75
CA MET A 7 36.48 27.15 45.29
C MET A 7 36.47 27.17 43.76
N PHE A 8 36.63 26.00 43.21
CA PHE A 8 36.32 25.80 41.80
C PHE A 8 34.82 25.61 41.67
N VAL A 9 34.15 26.65 41.17
CA VAL A 9 32.79 26.54 40.71
C VAL A 9 32.82 25.81 39.37
N ALA A 10 32.47 24.55 39.38
CA ALA A 10 32.22 23.80 38.17
C ALA A 10 30.86 24.22 37.60
N VAL A 11 30.88 25.03 36.56
CA VAL A 11 29.66 25.29 35.77
C VAL A 11 29.39 24.07 34.91
N LEU A 12 28.45 23.26 35.32
CA LEU A 12 27.88 22.19 34.53
C LEU A 12 26.97 22.85 33.49
N VAL A 13 27.49 23.04 32.28
CA VAL A 13 26.64 23.35 31.13
C VAL A 13 25.96 22.06 30.73
N ALA A 14 24.73 21.86 31.18
CA ALA A 14 23.87 20.81 30.67
C ALA A 14 23.46 21.19 29.23
N GLY A 15 24.22 20.68 28.29
CA GLY A 15 23.84 20.72 26.90
C GLY A 15 22.61 19.84 26.69
N THR A 16 21.44 20.41 26.63
CA THR A 16 20.25 19.71 26.14
C THR A 16 20.44 19.53 24.64
N ALA A 17 20.94 18.36 24.26
CA ALA A 17 20.90 17.93 22.87
C ALA A 17 19.43 17.72 22.51
N LEU A 18 18.87 18.72 21.87
CA LEU A 18 17.57 18.63 21.25
C LEU A 18 17.76 17.74 20.00
N THR A 19 17.59 16.42 20.16
CA THR A 19 17.52 15.52 19.03
C THR A 19 16.21 15.81 18.32
N ALA A 20 16.27 16.64 17.29
CA ALA A 20 15.18 16.78 16.36
C ALA A 20 15.03 15.43 15.65
N LEU A 21 14.05 14.65 16.07
CA LEU A 21 13.58 13.53 15.29
C LEU A 21 13.07 14.09 13.97
N PRO A 22 13.55 13.59 12.82
CA PRO A 22 12.94 13.95 11.57
C PRO A 22 11.49 13.47 11.66
N ALA A 23 10.56 14.41 11.70
CA ALA A 23 9.18 14.10 11.49
C ALA A 23 9.09 13.50 10.09
N MET A 24 8.99 12.18 10.01
CA MET A 24 8.57 11.52 8.79
C MET A 24 7.12 11.91 8.56
N THR A 25 6.94 13.06 7.96
CA THR A 25 5.66 13.46 7.41
C THR A 25 5.42 12.58 6.18
N GLY A 26 5.09 11.32 6.43
CA GLY A 26 4.50 10.49 5.41
C GLY A 26 3.14 11.08 5.09
N CYS A 27 2.97 11.67 3.93
CA CYS A 27 1.66 12.02 3.43
C CYS A 27 0.89 10.72 3.17
N TYR A 28 0.26 10.19 4.21
CA TYR A 28 -0.76 9.16 4.12
C TYR A 28 -2.10 9.83 3.81
N GLY A 29 -2.16 10.54 2.68
CA GLY A 29 -3.45 10.86 2.10
C GLY A 29 -4.03 9.62 1.43
N ALA A 30 -5.33 9.61 1.11
CA ALA A 30 -5.97 8.57 0.29
C ALA A 30 -5.27 8.36 -1.08
N GLU A 31 -4.26 9.14 -1.36
CA GLU A 31 -3.43 9.18 -2.56
C GLU A 31 -2.00 8.70 -2.31
N GLY A 32 -1.75 8.04 -1.17
CA GLY A 32 -0.44 7.49 -0.81
C GLY A 32 -0.04 6.25 -1.61
N ALA A 33 -0.63 6.06 -2.78
CA ALA A 33 -0.25 5.00 -3.69
C ALA A 33 1.15 5.28 -4.25
N LEU A 34 2.05 4.31 -4.08
CA LEU A 34 3.40 4.37 -4.61
C LEU A 34 3.36 4.38 -6.14
N ILE A 35 3.90 5.44 -6.73
CA ILE A 35 4.04 5.55 -8.18
C ILE A 35 5.35 4.84 -8.59
N ILE A 36 5.22 3.88 -9.48
CA ILE A 36 6.34 3.13 -10.04
C ILE A 36 6.56 3.59 -11.48
N GLU A 37 7.74 4.09 -11.76
CA GLU A 37 8.05 4.62 -13.10
C GLU A 37 8.13 3.53 -14.17
N ASP A 38 8.61 2.36 -13.80
CA ASP A 38 8.68 1.25 -14.74
C ASP A 38 7.30 0.70 -15.09
N SER A 39 7.12 0.36 -16.35
CA SER A 39 5.90 -0.30 -16.81
C SER A 39 5.84 -1.75 -16.30
N PRO A 40 4.68 -2.19 -15.79
CA PRO A 40 4.50 -3.60 -15.46
C PRO A 40 4.70 -4.48 -16.72
N PRO A 41 5.30 -5.66 -16.57
CA PRO A 41 5.38 -6.60 -17.66
C PRO A 41 3.99 -7.04 -18.14
N PRO A 42 3.85 -7.56 -19.35
CA PRO A 42 2.60 -8.15 -19.80
C PRO A 42 2.11 -9.24 -18.86
N LEU A 43 0.80 -9.31 -18.66
CA LEU A 43 0.19 -10.34 -17.83
C LEU A 43 0.55 -11.73 -18.38
N ARG A 44 0.84 -12.65 -17.47
CA ARG A 44 1.06 -14.05 -17.84
C ARG A 44 -0.27 -14.74 -18.09
N SER A 45 -0.31 -15.60 -19.11
CA SER A 45 -1.44 -16.47 -19.31
C SER A 45 -1.47 -17.55 -18.23
N GLU A 46 -2.65 -17.75 -17.65
CA GLU A 46 -2.88 -18.79 -16.67
C GLU A 46 -3.96 -19.73 -17.18
N VAL A 47 -3.76 -21.02 -16.95
CA VAL A 47 -4.78 -22.03 -17.28
C VAL A 47 -5.78 -22.04 -16.13
N VAL A 48 -7.01 -21.64 -16.42
CA VAL A 48 -8.11 -21.60 -15.45
C VAL A 48 -9.10 -22.70 -15.80
N VAL A 49 -9.32 -23.61 -14.87
CA VAL A 49 -10.38 -24.61 -14.97
C VAL A 49 -11.55 -24.13 -14.14
N GLU A 50 -12.73 -24.10 -14.75
CA GLU A 50 -13.94 -23.70 -14.02
C GLU A 50 -14.15 -24.58 -12.79
N ARG A 51 -14.37 -23.94 -11.64
CA ARG A 51 -14.62 -24.61 -10.37
C ARG A 51 -15.90 -24.07 -9.75
N PRO A 52 -17.00 -24.84 -9.75
CA PRO A 52 -18.27 -24.40 -9.19
C PRO A 52 -18.13 -23.94 -7.74
N GLY A 53 -18.76 -22.81 -7.42
CA GLY A 53 -18.72 -22.22 -6.08
C GLY A 53 -17.43 -21.42 -5.77
N PHE A 54 -16.54 -21.28 -6.73
CA PHE A 54 -15.30 -20.53 -6.60
C PHE A 54 -15.17 -19.50 -7.71
N VAL A 55 -14.43 -18.45 -7.41
CA VAL A 55 -14.02 -17.40 -8.35
C VAL A 55 -12.51 -17.50 -8.53
N TRP A 56 -12.05 -17.41 -9.76
CA TRP A 56 -10.63 -17.29 -10.05
C TRP A 56 -10.19 -15.84 -9.89
N ILE A 57 -9.21 -15.62 -9.02
CA ILE A 57 -8.53 -14.34 -8.88
C ILE A 57 -7.29 -14.39 -9.75
N HIS A 58 -7.21 -13.54 -10.75
CA HIS A 58 -6.10 -13.51 -11.69
C HIS A 58 -4.78 -13.18 -11.01
N GLY A 59 -3.72 -13.83 -11.46
CA GLY A 59 -2.38 -13.46 -11.10
C GLY A 59 -2.04 -12.04 -11.55
N HIS A 60 -1.08 -11.44 -10.91
CA HIS A 60 -0.64 -10.09 -11.22
C HIS A 60 0.83 -9.88 -10.86
N TRP A 61 1.40 -8.84 -11.41
CA TRP A 61 2.74 -8.42 -11.07
C TRP A 61 2.73 -7.56 -9.82
N THR A 62 3.68 -7.80 -8.94
CA THR A 62 4.00 -6.96 -7.78
C THR A 62 5.43 -6.47 -7.89
N ARG A 63 5.73 -5.39 -7.19
CA ARG A 63 7.08 -4.83 -7.14
C ARG A 63 7.47 -4.53 -5.70
N PRO A 64 7.83 -5.56 -4.93
CA PRO A 64 8.20 -5.39 -3.52
C PRO A 64 9.52 -4.65 -3.31
N GLY A 65 10.35 -4.57 -4.33
CA GLY A 65 11.63 -3.86 -4.34
C GLY A 65 11.88 -3.23 -5.70
N SER A 66 13.01 -3.53 -6.29
CA SER A 66 13.41 -3.03 -7.62
C SER A 66 13.07 -3.95 -8.78
N SER A 67 12.49 -5.11 -8.48
CA SER A 67 12.18 -6.14 -9.48
C SER A 67 10.70 -6.51 -9.48
N TRP A 68 10.19 -6.80 -10.64
CA TRP A 68 8.84 -7.32 -10.81
C TRP A 68 8.77 -8.80 -10.41
N VAL A 69 7.78 -9.14 -9.59
CA VAL A 69 7.53 -10.52 -9.13
C VAL A 69 6.11 -10.90 -9.51
N TRP A 70 5.96 -12.04 -10.16
CA TRP A 70 4.64 -12.58 -10.49
C TRP A 70 4.00 -13.24 -9.28
N GLN A 71 2.77 -12.80 -8.96
CA GLN A 71 1.91 -13.45 -8.00
C GLN A 71 0.91 -14.31 -8.76
N PRO A 72 0.97 -15.65 -8.62
CA PRO A 72 0.03 -16.52 -9.33
C PRO A 72 -1.41 -16.28 -8.89
N GLY A 73 -2.34 -16.51 -9.79
CA GLY A 73 -3.76 -16.49 -9.46
C GLY A 73 -4.15 -17.64 -8.54
N TYR A 74 -5.33 -17.54 -7.97
CA TYR A 74 -5.86 -18.55 -7.05
C TYR A 74 -7.37 -18.55 -7.05
N TYR A 75 -7.98 -19.63 -6.53
CA TYR A 75 -9.41 -19.70 -6.33
C TYR A 75 -9.80 -19.16 -4.97
N GLU A 76 -10.86 -18.39 -4.96
CA GLU A 76 -11.51 -17.94 -3.74
C GLU A 76 -12.98 -18.34 -3.75
N ARG A 77 -13.55 -18.65 -2.59
CA ARG A 77 -14.95 -19.03 -2.50
C ARG A 77 -15.84 -17.86 -2.95
N ALA A 78 -16.77 -18.16 -3.86
CA ALA A 78 -17.72 -17.17 -4.34
C ALA A 78 -18.60 -16.64 -3.20
N ARG A 79 -18.93 -15.37 -3.28
CA ARG A 79 -19.82 -14.68 -2.35
C ARG A 79 -21.12 -14.35 -3.07
N PRO A 80 -22.29 -14.87 -2.63
CA PRO A 80 -23.56 -14.77 -3.39
C PRO A 80 -24.00 -13.34 -3.70
N SER A 81 -23.78 -12.41 -2.77
CA SER A 81 -24.21 -11.01 -2.88
C SER A 81 -23.11 -10.05 -3.33
N ALA A 82 -21.98 -10.58 -3.77
CA ALA A 82 -20.85 -9.78 -4.15
C ALA A 82 -20.21 -10.27 -5.46
N VAL A 83 -19.44 -9.40 -6.07
CA VAL A 83 -18.61 -9.69 -7.23
C VAL A 83 -17.18 -9.27 -6.91
N TYR A 84 -16.21 -10.06 -7.35
CA TYR A 84 -14.81 -9.71 -7.21
C TYR A 84 -14.38 -8.79 -8.35
N VAL A 85 -13.76 -7.68 -7.99
CA VAL A 85 -13.15 -6.74 -8.93
C VAL A 85 -11.65 -6.96 -8.89
N GLU A 86 -11.07 -7.25 -10.04
CA GLU A 86 -9.64 -7.48 -10.15
C GLU A 86 -8.85 -6.21 -9.85
N GLY A 87 -7.73 -6.38 -9.14
CA GLY A 87 -6.73 -5.33 -9.03
C GLY A 87 -6.02 -5.12 -10.38
N ARG A 88 -5.48 -3.95 -10.57
CA ARG A 88 -4.81 -3.60 -11.82
C ARG A 88 -3.78 -2.50 -11.62
N TRP A 89 -2.80 -2.47 -12.51
CA TRP A 89 -1.90 -1.34 -12.65
C TRP A 89 -2.53 -0.28 -13.55
N GLU A 90 -2.63 0.94 -13.04
CA GLU A 90 -3.10 2.09 -13.82
C GLU A 90 -1.95 3.06 -14.09
N ARG A 91 -1.94 3.58 -15.31
CA ARG A 91 -1.00 4.65 -15.65
C ARG A 91 -1.43 5.95 -14.98
N ARG A 92 -0.51 6.59 -14.26
CA ARG A 92 -0.70 7.91 -13.67
C ARG A 92 0.53 8.77 -13.93
N GLY A 93 0.37 9.83 -14.72
CA GLY A 93 1.48 10.68 -15.10
C GLY A 93 2.58 9.90 -15.81
N ARG A 94 3.78 9.93 -15.26
CA ARG A 94 4.95 9.21 -15.81
C ARG A 94 5.07 7.76 -15.35
N GLY A 95 4.25 7.35 -14.42
CA GLY A 95 4.39 6.07 -13.78
C GLY A 95 3.10 5.27 -13.72
N HIS A 96 3.12 4.24 -12.92
CA HIS A 96 2.04 3.30 -12.72
C HIS A 96 1.72 3.15 -11.24
N VAL A 97 0.45 2.99 -10.93
CA VAL A 97 -0.07 2.81 -9.58
C VAL A 97 -0.87 1.53 -9.54
N TRP A 98 -0.66 0.74 -8.50
CA TRP A 98 -1.50 -0.43 -8.25
C TRP A 98 -2.83 0.00 -7.64
N VAL A 99 -3.92 -0.43 -8.26
CA VAL A 99 -5.27 -0.30 -7.75
C VAL A 99 -5.69 -1.65 -7.19
N GLU A 100 -5.94 -1.70 -5.90
CA GLU A 100 -6.30 -2.94 -5.21
C GLU A 100 -7.65 -3.45 -5.68
N GLY A 101 -7.72 -4.76 -5.93
CA GLY A 101 -8.96 -5.47 -6.17
C GLY A 101 -9.70 -5.80 -4.86
N GLY A 102 -10.87 -6.36 -5.00
CA GLY A 102 -11.64 -6.82 -3.84
C GLY A 102 -13.09 -7.08 -4.15
N TRP A 103 -13.78 -7.56 -3.15
CA TRP A 103 -15.21 -7.84 -3.23
C TRP A 103 -16.02 -6.55 -3.19
N ARG A 104 -16.98 -6.44 -4.09
CA ARG A 104 -17.96 -5.35 -4.16
C ARG A 104 -19.36 -5.91 -4.07
N SER A 105 -20.21 -5.29 -3.28
CA SER A 105 -21.62 -5.64 -3.24
C SER A 105 -22.24 -5.49 -4.62
N ARG A 106 -23.08 -6.45 -5.02
CA ARG A 106 -23.92 -6.28 -6.20
C ARG A 106 -24.93 -5.20 -5.88
N GLY A 107 -24.89 -4.08 -6.59
CA GLY A 107 -25.84 -2.99 -6.41
C GLY A 107 -27.26 -3.49 -6.60
N HIS A 108 -28.13 -3.18 -5.66
CA HIS A 108 -29.55 -3.39 -5.84
C HIS A 108 -30.06 -2.33 -6.82
N VAL A 109 -30.28 -2.72 -8.05
CA VAL A 109 -30.93 -1.84 -9.03
C VAL A 109 -32.38 -1.74 -8.62
N THR A 110 -32.73 -0.69 -7.88
CA THR A 110 -34.11 -0.34 -7.66
C THR A 110 -34.65 0.25 -8.96
N VAL A 111 -35.30 -0.55 -9.76
CA VAL A 111 -36.11 -0.04 -10.88
C VAL A 111 -37.22 0.79 -10.26
N ARG A 112 -37.04 2.11 -10.25
CA ARG A 112 -38.17 3.02 -9.99
C ARG A 112 -39.08 2.94 -11.21
N ASP A 113 -40.12 2.16 -11.11
CA ASP A 113 -41.25 2.21 -12.04
C ASP A 113 -41.85 3.62 -11.97
N ARG A 114 -41.57 4.44 -12.98
CA ARG A 114 -42.23 5.73 -13.15
C ARG A 114 -43.58 5.45 -13.80
N ARG A 115 -44.57 5.29 -12.98
CA ARG A 115 -45.95 5.46 -13.42
C ARG A 115 -46.31 6.94 -13.44
#